data_9e9b6f46bad70bd58e2737370df803e6
#
_entry.id   9e9b6f46bad70bd58e2737370df803e6
#
_cell.length_a   1.000
_cell.length_b   1.000
_cell.length_c   1.000
_cell.angle_alpha   90.00
_cell.angle_beta   90.00
_cell.angle_gamma   90.00
#
_symmetry.space_group_name_H-M   'P 1'
#
loop_
_entity.id
_entity.type
_entity.pdbx_description
1 polymer ?
#
loop_
_entity_poly.entity_id
_entity_poly.type
_entity_poly.pdbx_seq_one_letter_code
_entity_poly.pdbx_strand_id
1 'polypeptide(L)' 'MPMTPREMIKHLKNNGFEIVSQNGSHVKMKNFQTNLQTIIPYHSKSLKKGLEQQILKQAGLK' A
#
# COMPACT_ATOMS: atom_id res chain seq x y z
N MET A 1 -1.65 -12.16 11.40
CA MET A 1 -1.34 -10.89 12.05
C MET A 1 -1.56 -9.73 11.08
N PRO A 2 -2.10 -8.62 11.55
CA PRO A 2 -2.27 -7.48 10.65
C PRO A 2 -0.91 -6.89 10.24
N MET A 3 -0.83 -6.44 9.01
CA MET A 3 0.39 -5.83 8.51
C MET A 3 0.52 -4.40 9.02
N THR A 4 1.76 -3.97 9.26
CA THR A 4 2.02 -2.56 9.48
C THR A 4 2.04 -1.84 8.14
N PRO A 5 1.85 -0.51 8.11
CA PRO A 5 1.98 0.24 6.85
C PRO A 5 3.34 0.01 6.18
N ARG A 6 4.40 -0.08 6.99
CA ARG A 6 5.74 -0.32 6.48
C ARG A 6 5.83 -1.66 5.76
N GLU A 7 5.24 -2.69 6.35
CA GLU A 7 5.22 -4.02 5.73
C GLU A 7 4.42 -4.02 4.44
N MET A 8 3.29 -3.30 4.43
CA MET A 8 2.48 -3.18 3.22
C MET A 8 3.26 -2.49 2.10
N ILE A 9 3.98 -1.42 2.41
CA ILE A 9 4.79 -0.71 1.43
C ILE A 9 5.86 -1.64 0.87
N LYS A 10 6.53 -2.39 1.73
CA LYS A 10 7.55 -3.34 1.29
C LYS A 10 6.96 -4.42 0.40
N HIS A 11 5.79 -4.93 0.78
CA HIS A 11 5.10 -5.94 0.00
C HIS A 11 4.74 -5.43 -1.39
N LEU A 12 4.22 -4.21 -1.46
CA LEU A 12 3.87 -3.60 -2.75
C LEU A 12 5.11 -3.33 -3.59
N LYS A 13 6.21 -2.88 -2.99
CA LYS A 13 7.46 -2.69 -3.74
C LYS A 13 7.93 -3.99 -4.37
N ASN A 14 7.79 -5.09 -3.64
CA ASN A 14 8.18 -6.41 -4.16
C ASN A 14 7.28 -6.85 -5.32
N ASN A 15 6.14 -6.19 -5.49
CA ASN A 15 5.19 -6.49 -6.55
C ASN A 15 5.17 -5.42 -7.65
N GLY A 16 6.21 -4.60 -7.71
CA GLY A 16 6.38 -3.64 -8.79
C GLY A 16 5.81 -2.26 -8.51
N PHE A 17 5.38 -1.99 -7.30
CA PHE A 17 4.87 -0.67 -6.94
C PHE A 17 6.01 0.25 -6.50
N GLU A 18 5.84 1.53 -6.75
CA GLU A 18 6.78 2.55 -6.33
C GLU A 18 6.06 3.69 -5.64
N ILE A 19 6.74 4.32 -4.68
CA ILE A 19 6.18 5.50 -4.02
C ILE A 19 6.26 6.66 -5.01
N VAL A 20 5.11 7.22 -5.37
CA VAL A 20 5.05 8.33 -6.31
C VAL A 20 4.78 9.65 -5.62
N SER A 21 4.25 9.61 -4.40
CA SER A 21 3.95 10.82 -3.67
C SER A 21 3.72 10.48 -2.21
N GLN A 22 3.97 11.44 -1.35
CA GLN A 22 3.66 11.29 0.07
C GLN A 22 3.11 12.62 0.56
N ASN A 23 1.91 12.56 1.12
CA ASN A 23 1.23 13.74 1.62
C ASN A 23 0.86 13.50 3.09
N GLY A 24 1.67 14.06 3.99
CA GLY A 24 1.50 13.80 5.42
C GLY A 24 1.70 12.33 5.72
N SER A 25 0.70 11.70 6.31
CA SER A 25 0.75 10.29 6.65
C SER A 25 0.22 9.37 5.54
N HIS A 26 -0.09 9.93 4.37
CA HIS A 26 -0.60 9.13 3.26
C HIS A 26 0.50 8.92 2.23
N VAL A 27 0.83 7.67 1.95
CA VAL A 27 1.84 7.30 0.96
C VAL A 27 1.14 6.74 -0.26
N LYS A 28 1.32 7.42 -1.40
CA LYS A 28 0.72 6.98 -2.65
C LYS A 28 1.72 6.13 -3.42
N MET A 29 1.31 4.94 -3.79
CA MET A 29 2.13 4.02 -4.57
C MET A 29 1.43 3.66 -5.87
N LYS A 30 2.22 3.47 -6.92
CA LYS A 30 1.70 3.14 -8.24
C LYS A 30 2.55 2.06 -8.88
N ASN A 31 1.90 1.15 -9.58
CA ASN A 31 2.57 0.17 -10.42
C ASN A 31 2.47 0.66 -11.87
N PHE A 32 3.61 1.03 -12.46
CA PHE A 32 3.63 1.59 -13.80
C PHE A 32 3.43 0.54 -14.88
N GLN A 33 3.53 -0.72 -14.54
CA GLN A 33 3.27 -1.80 -15.50
C GLN A 33 1.78 -2.09 -15.67
N THR A 34 1.03 -1.99 -14.57
CA THR A 34 -0.40 -2.28 -14.59
C THR A 34 -1.27 -1.02 -14.51
N ASN A 35 -0.65 0.12 -14.24
CA ASN A 35 -1.31 1.40 -13.99
C ASN A 35 -2.24 1.39 -12.77
N LEU A 36 -2.07 0.43 -11.90
CA LEU A 36 -2.82 0.39 -10.65
C LEU A 36 -2.14 1.25 -9.61
N GLN A 37 -2.93 1.88 -8.76
CA GLN A 37 -2.39 2.71 -7.69
C GLN A 37 -3.21 2.53 -6.43
N THR A 38 -2.56 2.78 -5.30
CA THR A 38 -3.21 2.67 -4.01
C THR A 38 -2.58 3.66 -3.05
N ILE A 39 -3.29 3.97 -1.98
CA ILE A 39 -2.82 4.87 -0.94
C ILE A 39 -2.74 4.11 0.37
N ILE A 40 -1.61 4.22 1.04
CA ILE A 40 -1.37 3.55 2.31
C ILE A 40 -1.30 4.61 3.41
N PRO A 41 -2.19 4.56 4.40
CA PRO A 41 -2.10 5.47 5.54
C PRO A 41 -0.94 5.04 6.43
N TYR A 42 0.11 5.84 6.45
CA TYR A 42 1.32 5.53 7.20
C TYR A 42 1.18 6.03 8.64
N HIS A 43 0.64 5.19 9.49
CA HIS A 43 0.54 5.45 10.92
C HIS A 43 1.47 4.51 11.67
N SER A 44 1.71 4.79 12.93
CA SER A 44 2.59 3.96 13.74
C SER A 44 1.99 2.60 14.07
N LYS A 45 0.68 2.46 13.94
CA LYS A 45 -0.02 1.23 14.28
C LYS A 45 -0.24 0.37 13.04
N SER A 46 -0.53 -0.90 13.26
CA SER A 46 -0.81 -1.81 12.16
C SER A 46 -2.10 -1.44 11.44
N LEU A 47 -2.19 -1.85 10.19
CA LEU A 47 -3.37 -1.62 9.38
C LEU A 47 -4.52 -2.49 9.85
N LYS A 48 -5.73 -1.96 9.80
CA LYS A 48 -6.91 -2.76 10.07
C LYS A 48 -7.08 -3.78 8.95
N LYS A 49 -7.61 -4.94 9.29
CA LYS A 49 -7.77 -6.03 8.34
C LYS A 49 -8.57 -5.61 7.11
N GLY A 50 -9.66 -4.88 7.31
CA GLY A 50 -10.47 -4.41 6.19
C GLY A 50 -9.71 -3.48 5.27
N LEU A 51 -8.91 -2.58 5.84
CA LEU A 51 -8.11 -1.65 5.06
C LEU A 51 -6.98 -2.38 4.31
N GLU A 52 -6.35 -3.34 4.96
CA GLU A 52 -5.33 -4.18 4.34
C GLU A 52 -5.88 -4.87 3.10
N GLN A 53 -7.05 -5.48 3.22
CA GLN A 53 -7.69 -6.16 2.10
C GLN A 53 -8.03 -5.19 0.97
N GLN A 54 -8.51 -4.00 1.33
CA GLN A 54 -8.86 -2.99 0.34
C GLN A 54 -7.62 -2.54 -0.44
N ILE A 55 -6.50 -2.32 0.25
CA ILE A 55 -5.25 -1.93 -0.40
C ILE A 55 -4.79 -3.01 -1.37
N LEU A 56 -4.79 -4.27 -0.93
CA LEU A 56 -4.38 -5.39 -1.78
C LEU A 56 -5.30 -5.54 -2.99
N LYS A 57 -6.59 -5.32 -2.80
CA LYS A 57 -7.55 -5.39 -3.90
C LYS A 57 -7.30 -4.27 -4.91
N GLN A 58 -7.06 -3.06 -4.44
CA GLN A 58 -6.75 -1.93 -5.33
C GLN A 58 -5.45 -2.15 -6.08
N ALA A 59 -4.52 -2.86 -5.47
CA ALA A 59 -3.23 -3.16 -6.08
C ALA A 59 -3.30 -4.36 -7.03
N GLY A 60 -4.42 -5.02 -7.11
CA GLY A 60 -4.57 -6.19 -7.98
C GLY A 60 -3.88 -7.44 -7.45
N LEU A 61 -3.54 -7.45 -6.17
CA LEU A 61 -2.85 -8.58 -5.55
C LEU A 61 -3.81 -9.54 -4.85
N LYS A 62 -5.09 -9.27 -4.95
CA LYS A 62 -6.08 -10.12 -4.31
C LYS A 62 -7.39 -10.15 -5.08
#